data_6a5f1e26e1374a965e4e58f075e34959
#
_entry.id   6a5f1e26e1374a965e4e58f075e34959
#
_cell.length_a   1.000
_cell.length_b   1.000
_cell.length_c   1.000
_cell.angle_alpha   90.00
_cell.angle_beta   90.00
_cell.angle_gamma   90.00
#
_symmetry.space_group_name_H-M   'P 1'
#
loop_
_entity.id
_entity.type
_entity.pdbx_description
1 polymer ?
#
loop_
_entity_poly.entity_id
_entity_poly.type
_entity_poly.pdbx_seq_one_letter_code
_entity_poly.pdbx_strand_id
1 'polypeptide(L)'
;MLVIDPYKTWQTLAERLETETNPLHRRQLEQIIEHMKGEAAGDIDRILTTVSPKATYISYDNPIGPPRVFRGHDEIRQFYDQMLAAISVNLEYFVERLVVDDYYVVTEGVSKSAVKGAALSAMGVKVDDPNAYYLAQGRNVVIWPFDRDGMIMGECIYPGAGSAPADIAGRKLRPEEIGTYEEAA
;
A
#
# COMPACT_ATOMS: atom_id res chain seq x y z
N MET A 1 7.22 21.44 -0.21
CA MET A 1 5.90 20.76 -0.28
C MET A 1 6.16 19.28 -0.45
N LEU A 2 5.51 18.42 0.35
CA LEU A 2 5.66 16.97 0.23
C LEU A 2 5.12 16.49 -1.13
N VAL A 3 5.85 15.60 -1.77
CA VAL A 3 5.43 14.86 -2.96
C VAL A 3 4.78 13.54 -2.55
N ILE A 4 5.33 12.91 -1.50
CA ILE A 4 4.80 11.72 -0.85
C ILE A 4 4.43 12.11 0.59
N ASP A 5 3.15 11.97 0.93
CA ASP A 5 2.60 12.26 2.25
C ASP A 5 1.88 11.01 2.78
N PRO A 6 2.50 10.24 3.68
CA PRO A 6 1.92 8.99 4.16
C PRO A 6 0.56 9.16 4.87
N TYR A 7 0.28 10.33 5.46
CA TYR A 7 -0.98 10.58 6.15
C TYR A 7 -2.20 10.61 5.22
N LYS A 8 -1.99 10.86 3.92
CA LYS A 8 -3.06 10.80 2.91
C LYS A 8 -3.54 9.37 2.64
N THR A 9 -2.76 8.36 3.01
CA THR A 9 -3.07 6.95 2.74
C THR A 9 -4.38 6.52 3.36
N TRP A 10 -4.68 6.97 4.58
CA TRP A 10 -5.93 6.63 5.28
C TRP A 10 -6.91 7.80 5.41
N GLN A 11 -6.61 8.96 4.84
CA GLN A 11 -7.43 10.17 5.00
C GLN A 11 -8.89 9.94 4.61
N THR A 12 -9.15 9.42 3.41
CA THR A 12 -10.52 9.18 2.90
C THR A 12 -11.28 8.17 3.75
N LEU A 13 -10.59 7.14 4.27
CA LEU A 13 -11.19 6.15 5.15
C LEU A 13 -11.55 6.76 6.51
N ALA A 14 -10.68 7.62 7.06
CA ALA A 14 -10.92 8.32 8.32
C ALA A 14 -12.11 9.28 8.20
N GLU A 15 -12.19 10.06 7.12
CA GLU A 15 -13.33 10.94 6.82
C GLU A 15 -14.63 10.15 6.70
N ARG A 16 -14.61 8.99 6.04
CA ARG A 16 -15.78 8.10 5.95
C ARG A 16 -16.17 7.54 7.33
N LEU A 17 -15.21 7.16 8.16
CA LEU A 17 -15.43 6.62 9.49
C LEU A 17 -16.16 7.59 10.41
N GLU A 18 -15.97 8.91 10.26
CA GLU A 18 -16.67 9.93 11.04
C GLU A 18 -18.20 9.90 10.86
N THR A 19 -18.66 9.51 9.68
CA THR A 19 -20.09 9.49 9.32
C THR A 19 -20.70 8.09 9.23
N GLU A 20 -19.88 7.04 9.29
CA GLU A 20 -20.35 5.67 9.19
C GLU A 20 -21.07 5.24 10.49
N THR A 21 -22.28 4.69 10.37
CA THR A 21 -23.12 4.27 11.50
C THR A 21 -23.23 2.75 11.66
N ASN A 22 -22.95 1.98 10.59
CA ASN A 22 -22.95 0.53 10.66
C ASN A 22 -21.74 0.03 11.46
N PRO A 23 -21.92 -0.68 12.59
CA PRO A 23 -20.80 -1.12 13.43
C PRO A 23 -19.80 -2.03 12.72
N LEU A 24 -20.28 -2.87 11.78
CA LEU A 24 -19.41 -3.75 11.00
C LEU A 24 -18.54 -2.94 10.04
N HIS A 25 -19.15 -2.01 9.29
CA HIS A 25 -18.42 -1.15 8.36
C HIS A 25 -17.40 -0.25 9.08
N ARG A 26 -17.75 0.27 10.26
CA ARG A 26 -16.81 1.01 11.11
C ARG A 26 -15.59 0.17 11.43
N ARG A 27 -15.83 -1.07 11.90
CA ARG A 27 -14.73 -2.00 12.24
C ARG A 27 -13.84 -2.32 11.04
N GLN A 28 -14.43 -2.56 9.86
CA GLN A 28 -13.68 -2.79 8.63
C GLN A 28 -12.79 -1.59 8.28
N LEU A 29 -13.31 -0.37 8.34
CA LEU A 29 -12.55 0.86 8.09
C LEU A 29 -11.42 1.04 9.10
N GLU A 30 -11.69 0.81 10.39
CA GLU A 30 -10.69 0.87 11.47
C GLU A 30 -9.55 -0.13 11.23
N GLN A 31 -9.86 -1.36 10.80
CA GLN A 31 -8.86 -2.38 10.48
C GLN A 31 -7.97 -1.96 9.30
N ILE A 32 -8.54 -1.43 8.21
CA ILE A 32 -7.74 -0.96 7.07
C ILE A 32 -6.88 0.25 7.46
N ILE A 33 -7.42 1.21 8.22
CA ILE A 33 -6.66 2.37 8.69
C ILE A 33 -5.45 1.92 9.52
N GLU A 34 -5.65 0.98 10.44
CA GLU A 34 -4.57 0.44 11.27
C GLU A 34 -3.54 -0.33 10.43
N HIS A 35 -4.00 -1.10 9.45
CA HIS A 35 -3.17 -1.79 8.48
C HIS A 35 -2.27 -0.81 7.71
N MET A 36 -2.85 0.22 7.11
CA MET A 36 -2.15 1.27 6.36
C MET A 36 -1.12 2.03 7.22
N LYS A 37 -1.43 2.26 8.52
CA LYS A 37 -0.48 2.84 9.46
C LYS A 37 0.70 1.91 9.74
N GLY A 38 0.44 0.61 9.85
CA GLY A 38 1.50 -0.41 9.94
C GLY A 38 2.43 -0.38 8.72
N GLU A 39 1.87 -0.27 7.51
CA GLU A 39 2.63 -0.13 6.27
C GLU A 39 3.50 1.14 6.27
N ALA A 40 2.91 2.28 6.65
CA ALA A 40 3.62 3.56 6.72
C ALA A 40 4.74 3.56 7.78
N ALA A 41 4.58 2.79 8.86
CA ALA A 41 5.61 2.59 9.87
C ALA A 41 6.67 1.55 9.47
N GLY A 42 6.40 0.72 8.45
CA GLY A 42 7.21 -0.46 8.14
C GLY A 42 7.14 -1.55 9.21
N ASP A 43 6.07 -1.55 10.01
CA ASP A 43 5.84 -2.48 11.12
C ASP A 43 4.98 -3.67 10.66
N ILE A 44 5.66 -4.73 10.19
CA ILE A 44 4.99 -5.92 9.66
C ILE A 44 4.21 -6.65 10.76
N ASP A 45 4.68 -6.64 12.00
CA ASP A 45 3.95 -7.28 13.11
C ASP A 45 2.62 -6.56 13.36
N ARG A 46 2.62 -5.25 13.33
CA ARG A 46 1.41 -4.42 13.39
C ARG A 46 0.45 -4.70 12.23
N ILE A 47 0.94 -4.77 11.00
CA ILE A 47 0.15 -5.15 9.83
C ILE A 47 -0.55 -6.48 10.07
N LEU A 48 0.18 -7.51 10.51
CA LEU A 48 -0.35 -8.85 10.72
C LEU A 48 -1.38 -8.94 11.85
N THR A 49 -1.43 -7.99 12.79
CA THR A 49 -2.51 -7.95 13.79
C THR A 49 -3.87 -7.64 13.19
N THR A 50 -3.93 -6.98 12.04
CA THR A 50 -5.17 -6.62 11.33
C THR A 50 -5.64 -7.70 10.37
N VAL A 51 -4.79 -8.67 10.07
CA VAL A 51 -4.98 -9.69 9.04
C VAL A 51 -5.25 -11.06 9.67
N SER A 52 -6.26 -11.76 9.17
CA SER A 52 -6.54 -13.14 9.61
C SER A 52 -5.36 -14.08 9.31
N PRO A 53 -5.02 -15.02 10.21
CA PRO A 53 -4.02 -16.05 9.90
C PRO A 53 -4.38 -16.94 8.69
N LYS A 54 -5.64 -16.88 8.22
CA LYS A 54 -6.13 -17.62 7.05
C LYS A 54 -6.22 -16.75 5.79
N ALA A 55 -5.74 -15.51 5.86
CA ALA A 55 -5.83 -14.55 4.76
C ALA A 55 -5.08 -15.02 3.52
N THR A 56 -5.53 -14.51 2.37
CA THR A 56 -4.87 -14.73 1.07
C THR A 56 -4.73 -13.40 0.36
N TYR A 57 -3.48 -13.01 0.08
CA TYR A 57 -3.17 -11.87 -0.77
C TYR A 57 -2.99 -12.32 -2.20
N ILE A 58 -3.55 -11.58 -3.14
CA ILE A 58 -3.46 -11.86 -4.57
C ILE A 58 -3.03 -10.58 -5.28
N SER A 59 -1.86 -10.58 -5.90
CA SER A 59 -1.37 -9.44 -6.68
C SER A 59 -1.42 -9.76 -8.18
N TYR A 60 -2.17 -8.98 -8.93
CA TYR A 60 -2.34 -9.07 -10.38
C TYR A 60 -1.34 -8.18 -11.13
N ASP A 61 -0.13 -8.03 -10.59
CA ASP A 61 0.94 -7.19 -11.14
C ASP A 61 1.78 -7.87 -12.25
N ASN A 62 1.47 -9.12 -12.59
CA ASN A 62 2.09 -9.84 -13.68
C ASN A 62 1.18 -9.83 -14.92
N PRO A 63 1.42 -8.98 -15.93
CA PRO A 63 0.51 -8.83 -17.08
C PRO A 63 0.50 -10.02 -18.04
N ILE A 64 1.49 -10.92 -17.97
CA ILE A 64 1.66 -12.05 -18.90
C ILE A 64 1.68 -13.42 -18.20
N GLY A 65 1.58 -13.47 -16.87
CA GLY A 65 1.64 -14.69 -16.07
C GLY A 65 0.52 -14.77 -15.06
N PRO A 66 0.50 -15.84 -14.25
CA PRO A 66 -0.46 -15.97 -13.16
C PRO A 66 -0.24 -14.89 -12.11
N PRO A 67 -1.28 -14.53 -11.34
CA PRO A 67 -1.13 -13.63 -10.20
C PRO A 67 -0.19 -14.25 -9.17
N ARG A 68 0.48 -13.39 -8.42
CA ARG A 68 1.22 -13.82 -7.22
C ARG A 68 0.22 -14.02 -6.08
N VAL A 69 0.36 -15.12 -5.35
CA VAL A 69 -0.55 -15.49 -4.26
C VAL A 69 0.27 -15.77 -3.01
N PHE A 70 -0.14 -15.15 -1.89
CA PHE A 70 0.50 -15.31 -0.58
C PHE A 70 -0.55 -15.73 0.44
N ARG A 71 -0.31 -16.83 1.17
CA ARG A 71 -1.27 -17.44 2.09
C ARG A 71 -0.77 -17.46 3.52
N GLY A 72 -1.60 -16.96 4.42
CA GLY A 72 -1.29 -16.92 5.84
C GLY A 72 -0.18 -15.93 6.19
N HIS A 73 0.07 -15.76 7.47
CA HIS A 73 1.00 -14.73 7.95
C HIS A 73 2.43 -14.90 7.43
N ASP A 74 2.93 -16.14 7.28
CA ASP A 74 4.33 -16.36 6.87
C ASP A 74 4.60 -15.89 5.43
N GLU A 75 3.72 -16.23 4.48
CA GLU A 75 3.89 -15.80 3.08
C GLU A 75 3.57 -14.31 2.91
N ILE A 76 2.60 -13.76 3.66
CA ILE A 76 2.28 -12.33 3.67
C ILE A 76 3.45 -11.53 4.25
N ARG A 77 4.11 -12.02 5.30
CA ARG A 77 5.34 -11.42 5.82
C ARG A 77 6.43 -11.34 4.75
N GLN A 78 6.65 -12.43 4.01
CA GLN A 78 7.61 -12.45 2.91
C GLN A 78 7.28 -11.43 1.82
N PHE A 79 5.99 -11.23 1.52
CA PHE A 79 5.54 -10.19 0.59
C PHE A 79 5.97 -8.80 1.07
N TYR A 80 5.73 -8.45 2.34
CA TYR A 80 6.12 -7.16 2.90
C TYR A 80 7.64 -7.00 3.01
N ASP A 81 8.38 -8.04 3.39
CA ASP A 81 9.85 -8.01 3.41
C ASP A 81 10.44 -7.67 2.04
N GLN A 82 9.91 -8.28 0.97
CA GLN A 82 10.32 -8.00 -0.40
C GLN A 82 9.96 -6.57 -0.85
N MET A 83 8.74 -6.13 -0.51
CA MET A 83 8.28 -4.78 -0.83
C MET A 83 9.14 -3.72 -0.15
N LEU A 84 9.39 -3.84 1.14
CA LEU A 84 10.20 -2.90 1.92
C LEU A 84 11.69 -2.90 1.52
N ALA A 85 12.19 -4.01 0.98
CA ALA A 85 13.54 -4.06 0.43
C ALA A 85 13.68 -3.20 -0.85
N ALA A 86 12.63 -3.16 -1.68
CA ALA A 86 12.63 -2.45 -2.96
C ALA A 86 12.28 -0.97 -2.85
N ILE A 87 11.33 -0.62 -1.97
CA ILE A 87 10.87 0.76 -1.75
C ILE A 87 11.23 1.22 -0.34
N SER A 88 11.14 2.53 -0.08
CA SER A 88 11.12 3.02 1.30
C SER A 88 9.74 2.74 1.91
N VAL A 89 9.65 2.76 3.24
CA VAL A 89 8.36 2.71 3.96
C VAL A 89 7.45 3.89 3.63
N ASN A 90 8.01 4.93 2.98
CA ASN A 90 7.31 6.14 2.63
C ASN A 90 6.54 5.93 1.33
N LEU A 91 5.30 5.53 1.47
CA LEU A 91 4.33 5.43 0.41
C LEU A 91 3.13 6.33 0.72
N GLU A 92 2.45 6.80 -0.32
CA GLU A 92 1.15 7.46 -0.27
C GLU A 92 0.21 6.65 -1.15
N TYR A 93 -0.93 6.22 -0.61
CA TYR A 93 -2.03 5.67 -1.40
C TYR A 93 -3.26 6.53 -1.19
N PHE A 94 -3.40 7.59 -1.98
CA PHE A 94 -4.54 8.49 -1.89
C PHE A 94 -5.77 7.84 -2.52
N VAL A 95 -6.70 7.43 -1.67
CA VAL A 95 -7.97 6.78 -2.06
C VAL A 95 -8.94 7.85 -2.57
N GLU A 96 -9.31 7.76 -3.84
CA GLU A 96 -10.27 8.66 -4.50
C GLU A 96 -11.69 8.07 -4.50
N ARG A 97 -11.81 6.74 -4.49
CA ARG A 97 -13.09 6.03 -4.47
C ARG A 97 -13.06 4.94 -3.41
N LEU A 98 -14.07 4.95 -2.56
CA LEU A 98 -14.23 4.02 -1.45
C LEU A 98 -15.63 3.43 -1.48
N VAL A 99 -15.72 2.10 -1.54
CA VAL A 99 -16.97 1.34 -1.42
C VAL A 99 -16.86 0.42 -0.21
N VAL A 100 -17.89 0.37 0.60
CA VAL A 100 -17.95 -0.46 1.82
C VAL A 100 -19.24 -1.25 1.79
N ASP A 101 -19.14 -2.57 1.94
CA ASP A 101 -20.29 -3.45 2.19
C ASP A 101 -19.97 -4.45 3.31
N ASP A 102 -20.89 -5.37 3.60
CA ASP A 102 -20.76 -6.31 4.72
C ASP A 102 -19.58 -7.30 4.58
N TYR A 103 -19.05 -7.49 3.38
CA TYR A 103 -18.04 -8.52 3.09
C TYR A 103 -16.75 -7.94 2.49
N TYR A 104 -16.86 -6.76 1.88
CA TYR A 104 -15.75 -6.18 1.13
C TYR A 104 -15.65 -4.68 1.36
N VAL A 105 -14.42 -4.21 1.41
CA VAL A 105 -14.11 -2.81 1.16
C VAL A 105 -13.34 -2.74 -0.15
N VAL A 106 -13.68 -1.78 -1.00
CA VAL A 106 -12.95 -1.53 -2.24
C VAL A 106 -12.38 -0.12 -2.20
N THR A 107 -11.08 -0.02 -2.36
CA THR A 107 -10.36 1.26 -2.50
C THR A 107 -9.81 1.39 -3.91
N GLU A 108 -10.00 2.54 -4.54
CA GLU A 108 -9.38 2.89 -5.81
C GLU A 108 -8.75 4.26 -5.68
N GLY A 109 -7.50 4.37 -6.11
CA GLY A 109 -6.77 5.61 -5.95
C GLY A 109 -5.42 5.65 -6.62
N VAL A 110 -4.64 6.64 -6.25
CA VAL A 110 -3.28 6.87 -6.76
C VAL A 110 -2.27 6.50 -5.69
N SER A 111 -1.37 5.57 -6.04
CA SER A 111 -0.20 5.26 -5.22
C SER A 111 1.02 6.06 -5.68
N LYS A 112 1.82 6.50 -4.73
CA LYS A 112 3.16 7.06 -4.93
C LYS A 112 4.13 6.34 -4.01
N SER A 113 5.29 6.00 -4.53
CA SER A 113 6.33 5.31 -3.77
C SER A 113 7.69 5.91 -4.08
N ALA A 114 8.53 6.00 -3.06
CA ALA A 114 9.93 6.36 -3.20
C ALA A 114 10.74 5.09 -3.47
N VAL A 115 11.06 4.84 -4.74
CA VAL A 115 11.84 3.67 -5.16
C VAL A 115 13.32 3.96 -5.06
N LYS A 116 14.08 3.04 -4.48
CA LYS A 116 15.55 3.15 -4.39
C LYS A 116 16.19 3.09 -5.78
N GLY A 117 17.13 3.97 -6.08
CA GLY A 117 17.86 3.95 -7.34
C GLY A 117 18.59 2.63 -7.58
N ALA A 118 19.11 1.99 -6.52
CA ALA A 118 19.72 0.66 -6.60
C ALA A 118 18.72 -0.41 -7.08
N ALA A 119 17.46 -0.33 -6.64
CA ALA A 119 16.42 -1.27 -7.09
C ALA A 119 16.09 -1.06 -8.58
N LEU A 120 15.98 0.20 -9.04
CA LEU A 120 15.82 0.52 -10.45
C LEU A 120 16.99 -0.01 -11.28
N SER A 121 18.23 0.17 -10.80
CA SER A 121 19.43 -0.33 -11.47
C SER A 121 19.42 -1.86 -11.60
N ALA A 122 18.96 -2.57 -10.56
CA ALA A 122 18.82 -4.03 -10.58
C ALA A 122 17.77 -4.51 -11.61
N MET A 123 16.79 -3.65 -11.93
CA MET A 123 15.79 -3.89 -13.00
C MET A 123 16.30 -3.50 -14.39
N GLY A 124 17.58 -3.10 -14.52
CA GLY A 124 18.19 -2.68 -15.79
C GLY A 124 17.88 -1.22 -16.18
N VAL A 125 17.30 -0.43 -15.29
CA VAL A 125 17.01 0.98 -15.54
C VAL A 125 18.25 1.83 -15.19
N LYS A 126 18.68 2.66 -16.14
CA LYS A 126 19.78 3.58 -15.91
C LYS A 126 19.31 4.76 -15.06
N VAL A 127 19.89 4.93 -13.87
CA VAL A 127 19.67 6.06 -12.98
C VAL A 127 20.95 6.88 -12.82
N ASP A 128 20.82 8.16 -12.47
CA ASP A 128 21.97 9.04 -12.24
C ASP A 128 22.63 8.83 -10.86
N ASP A 129 21.86 8.31 -9.88
CA ASP A 129 22.33 8.09 -8.52
C ASP A 129 21.64 6.86 -7.88
N PRO A 130 22.34 5.73 -7.75
CA PRO A 130 21.78 4.53 -7.13
C PRO A 130 21.38 4.70 -5.65
N ASN A 131 21.93 5.72 -4.96
CA ASN A 131 21.64 5.98 -3.54
C ASN A 131 20.45 6.91 -3.32
N ALA A 132 19.94 7.54 -4.39
CA ALA A 132 18.77 8.42 -4.33
C ALA A 132 17.46 7.64 -4.40
N TYR A 133 16.37 8.36 -4.13
CA TYR A 133 15.01 7.88 -4.33
C TYR A 133 14.37 8.53 -5.57
N TYR A 134 13.48 7.80 -6.20
CA TYR A 134 12.79 8.18 -7.43
C TYR A 134 11.29 7.94 -7.28
N LEU A 135 10.47 8.85 -7.79
CA LEU A 135 9.02 8.77 -7.69
C LEU A 135 8.45 7.74 -8.68
N ALA A 136 7.92 6.65 -8.17
CA ALA A 136 6.96 5.82 -8.90
C ALA A 136 5.55 6.25 -8.55
N GLN A 137 4.68 6.33 -9.54
CA GLN A 137 3.27 6.69 -9.38
C GLN A 137 2.41 5.81 -10.26
N GLY A 138 1.28 5.32 -9.73
CA GLY A 138 0.34 4.51 -10.48
C GLY A 138 -1.05 4.53 -9.87
N ARG A 139 -2.02 4.01 -10.60
CA ARG A 139 -3.36 3.77 -10.05
C ARG A 139 -3.48 2.33 -9.58
N ASN A 140 -4.19 2.13 -8.49
CA ASN A 140 -4.48 0.81 -7.96
C ASN A 140 -5.95 0.70 -7.58
N VAL A 141 -6.47 -0.52 -7.71
CA VAL A 141 -7.67 -0.96 -7.03
C VAL A 141 -7.26 -2.05 -6.07
N VAL A 142 -7.67 -1.93 -4.82
CA VAL A 142 -7.51 -2.99 -3.83
C VAL A 142 -8.89 -3.41 -3.32
N ILE A 143 -9.17 -4.70 -3.41
CA ILE A 143 -10.37 -5.30 -2.82
C ILE A 143 -9.92 -6.00 -1.54
N TRP A 144 -10.53 -5.59 -0.42
CA TRP A 144 -10.28 -6.08 0.93
C TRP A 144 -11.44 -6.98 1.35
N PRO A 145 -11.33 -8.32 1.26
CA PRO A 145 -12.32 -9.21 1.82
C PRO A 145 -12.23 -9.26 3.35
N PHE A 146 -13.38 -9.36 4.00
CA PHE A 146 -13.50 -9.45 5.46
C PHE A 146 -14.24 -10.72 5.89
N ASP A 147 -13.93 -11.21 7.08
CA ASP A 147 -14.76 -12.19 7.76
C ASP A 147 -15.89 -11.50 8.56
N ARG A 148 -16.72 -12.32 9.19
CA ARG A 148 -17.87 -11.83 9.99
C ARG A 148 -17.46 -11.09 11.25
N ASP A 149 -16.20 -11.27 11.68
CA ASP A 149 -15.63 -10.62 12.86
C ASP A 149 -14.92 -9.31 12.48
N GLY A 150 -14.93 -8.94 11.19
CA GLY A 150 -14.31 -7.72 10.66
C GLY A 150 -12.79 -7.79 10.56
N MET A 151 -12.20 -9.00 10.49
CA MET A 151 -10.78 -9.19 10.20
C MET A 151 -10.53 -9.20 8.69
N ILE A 152 -9.42 -8.61 8.25
CA ILE A 152 -9.00 -8.64 6.85
C ILE A 152 -8.66 -10.08 6.46
N MET A 153 -9.36 -10.62 5.47
CA MET A 153 -9.15 -11.96 4.91
C MET A 153 -8.22 -11.96 3.71
N GLY A 154 -7.73 -10.81 3.30
CA GLY A 154 -6.76 -10.69 2.23
C GLY A 154 -6.82 -9.34 1.51
N GLU A 155 -6.00 -9.28 0.48
CA GLU A 155 -5.99 -8.19 -0.49
C GLU A 155 -5.98 -8.76 -1.91
N CYS A 156 -6.89 -8.27 -2.76
CA CYS A 156 -6.80 -8.48 -4.20
C CYS A 156 -6.33 -7.17 -4.84
N ILE A 157 -5.07 -7.13 -5.24
CA ILE A 157 -4.39 -5.92 -5.72
C ILE A 157 -4.39 -5.91 -7.26
N TYR A 158 -5.03 -4.92 -7.83
CA TYR A 158 -5.10 -4.68 -9.28
C TYR A 158 -4.37 -3.40 -9.64
N PRO A 159 -3.09 -3.47 -9.99
CA PRO A 159 -2.38 -2.30 -10.47
C PRO A 159 -2.91 -1.87 -11.84
N GLY A 160 -3.24 -0.60 -11.95
CA GLY A 160 -3.61 0.05 -13.21
C GLY A 160 -2.39 0.62 -13.93
N ALA A 161 -2.64 1.63 -14.75
CA ALA A 161 -1.55 2.34 -15.42
C ALA A 161 -0.62 3.00 -14.40
N GLY A 162 0.66 2.71 -14.52
CA GLY A 162 1.72 3.27 -13.69
C GLY A 162 2.83 3.93 -14.52
N SER A 163 3.77 4.55 -13.84
CA SER A 163 4.95 5.13 -14.47
C SER A 163 5.81 4.03 -15.11
N ALA A 164 6.23 4.23 -16.35
CA ALA A 164 7.23 3.35 -16.95
C ALA A 164 8.58 3.50 -16.20
N PRO A 165 9.41 2.44 -16.14
CA PRO A 165 10.69 2.51 -15.43
C PRO A 165 11.59 3.66 -15.87
N ALA A 166 11.61 4.02 -17.15
CA ALA A 166 12.37 5.15 -17.67
C ALA A 166 11.83 6.51 -17.14
N ASP A 167 10.51 6.64 -16.98
CA ASP A 167 9.89 7.85 -16.42
C ASP A 167 10.21 7.98 -14.93
N ILE A 168 10.24 6.86 -14.19
CA ILE A 168 10.65 6.83 -12.79
C ILE A 168 12.08 7.34 -12.65
N ALA A 169 13.01 6.89 -13.49
CA ALA A 169 14.41 7.32 -13.48
C ALA A 169 14.60 8.83 -13.71
N GLY A 170 13.64 9.49 -14.39
CA GLY A 170 13.61 10.94 -14.57
C GLY A 170 13.03 11.73 -13.40
N ARG A 171 12.49 11.07 -12.37
CA ARG A 171 11.76 11.70 -11.25
C ARG A 171 12.47 11.54 -9.91
N LYS A 172 13.74 12.00 -9.85
CA LYS A 172 14.51 11.97 -8.60
C LYS A 172 13.82 12.83 -7.53
N LEU A 173 13.66 12.26 -6.34
CA LEU A 173 13.09 12.93 -5.18
C LEU A 173 14.19 13.54 -4.31
N ARG A 174 13.91 14.71 -3.75
CA ARG A 174 14.72 15.30 -2.69
C ARG A 174 14.24 14.76 -1.33
N PRO A 175 15.10 14.64 -0.33
CA PRO A 175 14.70 14.11 0.99
C PRO A 175 13.51 14.84 1.61
N GLU A 176 13.43 16.16 1.48
CA GLU A 176 12.35 16.99 2.00
C GLU A 176 11.01 16.87 1.25
N GLU A 177 10.97 16.12 0.15
CA GLU A 177 9.76 15.81 -0.60
C GLU A 177 9.10 14.50 -0.15
N ILE A 178 9.81 13.72 0.68
CA ILE A 178 9.36 12.43 1.20
C ILE A 178 8.96 12.61 2.66
N GLY A 179 7.66 12.54 2.93
CA GLY A 179 7.13 12.57 4.29
C GLY A 179 7.45 11.28 5.04
N THR A 180 7.59 11.37 6.35
CA THR A 180 7.72 10.23 7.26
C THR A 180 6.47 10.12 8.11
N TYR A 181 6.04 8.90 8.40
CA TYR A 181 4.99 8.65 9.39
C TYR A 181 5.64 8.61 10.78
N GLU A 182 5.11 9.44 11.67
CA GLU A 182 5.46 9.43 13.10
C GLU A 182 4.17 9.18 13.88
N GLU A 183 4.15 8.17 14.71
CA GLU A 183 3.02 7.92 15.58
C GLU A 183 2.90 9.06 16.61
N ALA A 184 1.69 9.60 16.77
CA ALA A 184 1.46 10.58 17.81
C ALA A 184 1.69 9.93 19.19
N ALA A 185 2.58 10.52 19.98
CA ALA A 185 2.93 10.07 21.33
C ALA A 185 1.73 10.12 22.29
#